data_1d0aeb7c2ecca683e01a836df391dabf
#
_entry.id   1d0aeb7c2ecca683e01a836df391dabf
#
_cell.length_a   1.000
_cell.length_b   1.000
_cell.length_c   1.000
_cell.angle_alpha   90.00
_cell.angle_beta   90.00
_cell.angle_gamma   90.00
#
_symmetry.space_group_name_H-M   'P 1'
#
loop_
_entity.id
_entity.type
_entity.pdbx_description
1 polymer ?
#
loop_
_entity_poly.entity_id
_entity_poly.type
_entity_poly.pdbx_seq_one_letter_code
_entity_poly.pdbx_strand_id
1 'polypeptide(L)'
;MERARAWLDEGGDVAIIDATNGTVHQRVDLSATLRDRPVLFIECVNDDPLLLDASIRRKTRLTEFANMTQEEALESFRKRLAYYESVYTPVRKERCWIRVDAVDSCIQDEAPSNDLPYYAAIRDIISSRWVQDLYLVRHGETDYNREGRLGGDPSLTAKGIEQAEKLAAHFDGVDLPYIFTSTKQRSAETAAPLLRSRPNTISMALSEFDEINAGVCEGMRYSDVRDGMPLEYEARSHNKYGYIYPNGESYAMLKERVARGLRRALFLSGEGTLMIVGHQAINRTLLSLFLF
;
A
#
# COMPACT_ATOMS: atom_id res chain seq x y z
N MET A 1 -25.86 -17.80 3.82
CA MET A 1 -25.70 -19.25 4.13
C MET A 1 -26.46 -20.13 3.13
N GLU A 2 -27.75 -19.96 2.95
CA GLU A 2 -28.56 -20.78 2.02
C GLU A 2 -28.01 -20.80 0.58
N ARG A 3 -27.61 -19.64 0.03
CA ARG A 3 -27.01 -19.56 -1.32
C ARG A 3 -25.69 -20.30 -1.44
N ALA A 4 -24.82 -20.23 -0.42
CA ALA A 4 -23.55 -20.95 -0.41
C ALA A 4 -23.77 -22.46 -0.35
N ARG A 5 -24.74 -22.91 0.44
CA ARG A 5 -25.11 -24.32 0.52
C ARG A 5 -25.71 -24.81 -0.80
N ALA A 6 -26.66 -24.08 -1.38
CA ALA A 6 -27.24 -24.45 -2.68
C ALA A 6 -26.17 -24.59 -3.77
N TRP A 7 -25.22 -23.64 -3.84
CA TRP A 7 -24.09 -23.71 -4.77
C TRP A 7 -23.25 -25.00 -4.62
N LEU A 8 -22.90 -25.34 -3.36
CA LEU A 8 -22.12 -26.55 -3.07
C LEU A 8 -22.92 -27.84 -3.34
N ASP A 9 -24.22 -27.84 -3.13
CA ASP A 9 -25.11 -28.98 -3.38
C ASP A 9 -25.37 -29.20 -4.89
N GLU A 10 -25.27 -28.14 -5.69
CA GLU A 10 -25.33 -28.16 -7.17
C GLU A 10 -23.97 -28.54 -7.82
N GLY A 11 -22.96 -28.87 -7.04
CA GLY A 11 -21.66 -29.33 -7.52
C GLY A 11 -20.60 -28.24 -7.62
N GLY A 12 -20.80 -27.10 -6.98
CA GLY A 12 -19.76 -26.06 -6.84
C GLY A 12 -18.60 -26.52 -5.96
N ASP A 13 -17.37 -26.21 -6.36
CA ASP A 13 -16.17 -26.66 -5.65
C ASP A 13 -15.90 -25.87 -4.36
N VAL A 14 -16.08 -24.54 -4.39
CA VAL A 14 -15.77 -23.63 -3.28
C VAL A 14 -16.84 -22.55 -3.15
N ALA A 15 -17.24 -22.24 -1.93
CA ALA A 15 -18.09 -21.09 -1.61
C ALA A 15 -17.37 -20.18 -0.61
N ILE A 16 -17.25 -18.89 -0.94
CA ILE A 16 -16.64 -17.88 -0.06
C ILE A 16 -17.76 -17.09 0.62
N ILE A 17 -17.70 -17.02 1.96
CA ILE A 17 -18.62 -16.26 2.80
C ILE A 17 -17.86 -15.06 3.36
N ASP A 18 -18.01 -13.91 2.71
CA ASP A 18 -17.47 -12.64 3.21
C ASP A 18 -18.41 -12.04 4.25
N ALA A 19 -18.03 -12.16 5.51
CA ALA A 19 -18.79 -11.65 6.65
C ALA A 19 -17.86 -11.40 7.86
N THR A 20 -18.31 -10.56 8.79
CA THR A 20 -17.49 -10.20 9.97
C THR A 20 -17.15 -11.42 10.84
N ASN A 21 -18.11 -12.35 11.08
CA ASN A 21 -17.93 -13.57 11.86
C ASN A 21 -17.03 -13.40 13.12
N GLY A 22 -17.17 -12.24 13.78
CA GLY A 22 -16.25 -11.76 14.81
C GLY A 22 -16.30 -12.53 16.14
N THR A 23 -17.37 -13.29 16.40
CA THR A 23 -17.54 -14.03 17.65
C THR A 23 -17.43 -15.54 17.44
N VAL A 24 -17.00 -16.25 18.48
CA VAL A 24 -16.96 -17.73 18.49
C VAL A 24 -18.35 -18.30 18.18
N HIS A 25 -19.41 -17.71 18.74
CA HIS A 25 -20.79 -18.19 18.54
C HIS A 25 -21.20 -18.17 17.07
N GLN A 26 -20.96 -17.04 16.36
CA GLN A 26 -21.24 -16.92 14.94
C GLN A 26 -20.50 -17.97 14.11
N ARG A 27 -19.22 -18.24 14.42
CA ARG A 27 -18.43 -19.23 13.71
C ARG A 27 -18.84 -20.67 14.00
N VAL A 28 -19.29 -20.95 15.23
CA VAL A 28 -19.88 -22.25 15.61
C VAL A 28 -21.19 -22.50 14.85
N ASP A 29 -22.09 -21.52 14.81
CA ASP A 29 -23.34 -21.62 14.07
C ASP A 29 -23.14 -21.85 12.58
N LEU A 30 -22.14 -21.13 12.00
CA LEU A 30 -21.75 -21.32 10.61
C LEU A 30 -21.24 -22.74 10.36
N SER A 31 -20.35 -23.24 11.22
CA SER A 31 -19.81 -24.60 11.12
C SER A 31 -20.90 -25.66 11.32
N ALA A 32 -21.85 -25.43 12.21
CA ALA A 32 -22.98 -26.33 12.42
C ALA A 32 -23.91 -26.43 11.20
N THR A 33 -24.10 -25.33 10.49
CA THR A 33 -24.88 -25.30 9.24
C THR A 33 -24.19 -26.04 8.10
N LEU A 34 -22.85 -26.09 8.08
CA LEU A 34 -22.01 -26.75 7.07
C LEU A 34 -21.28 -27.97 7.60
N ARG A 35 -21.82 -28.67 8.61
CA ARG A 35 -21.17 -29.80 9.30
C ARG A 35 -20.74 -30.97 8.39
N ASP A 36 -21.38 -31.10 7.24
CA ASP A 36 -21.14 -32.10 6.21
C ASP A 36 -20.11 -31.64 5.14
N ARG A 37 -19.55 -30.47 5.31
CA ARG A 37 -18.56 -29.85 4.40
C ARG A 37 -17.36 -29.37 5.19
N PRO A 38 -16.13 -29.41 4.64
CA PRO A 38 -14.99 -28.79 5.27
C PRO A 38 -15.11 -27.25 5.26
N VAL A 39 -14.81 -26.62 6.38
CA VAL A 39 -14.86 -25.16 6.56
C VAL A 39 -13.48 -24.65 6.95
N LEU A 40 -12.98 -23.65 6.22
CA LEU A 40 -11.78 -22.89 6.54
C LEU A 40 -12.17 -21.48 6.97
N PHE A 41 -11.72 -21.07 8.15
CA PHE A 41 -11.81 -19.68 8.60
C PHE A 41 -10.53 -18.93 8.23
N ILE A 42 -10.66 -17.79 7.57
CA ILE A 42 -9.55 -16.90 7.22
C ILE A 42 -9.76 -15.60 7.99
N GLU A 43 -8.86 -15.34 8.95
CA GLU A 43 -8.82 -14.11 9.73
C GLU A 43 -7.85 -13.12 9.10
N CYS A 44 -8.37 -12.05 8.50
CA CYS A 44 -7.56 -10.98 7.92
C CYS A 44 -7.32 -9.89 8.98
N VAL A 45 -6.06 -9.70 9.36
CA VAL A 45 -5.62 -8.70 10.34
C VAL A 45 -4.98 -7.53 9.62
N ASN A 46 -5.33 -6.32 10.04
CA ASN A 46 -4.69 -5.09 9.60
C ASN A 46 -4.49 -4.18 10.82
N ASP A 47 -3.25 -4.09 11.29
CA ASP A 47 -2.86 -3.27 12.43
C ASP A 47 -2.21 -1.94 12.00
N ASP A 48 -2.21 -1.59 10.70
CA ASP A 48 -1.65 -0.34 10.19
C ASP A 48 -2.66 0.81 10.31
N PRO A 49 -2.41 1.82 11.21
CA PRO A 49 -3.36 2.90 11.46
C PRO A 49 -3.66 3.77 10.24
N LEU A 50 -2.66 3.98 9.35
CA LEU A 50 -2.83 4.78 8.13
C LEU A 50 -3.74 4.07 7.14
N LEU A 51 -3.56 2.77 6.98
CA LEU A 51 -4.38 1.96 6.09
C LEU A 51 -5.79 1.78 6.64
N LEU A 52 -5.93 1.68 7.96
CA LEU A 52 -7.24 1.62 8.60
C LEU A 52 -8.03 2.92 8.35
N ASP A 53 -7.44 4.09 8.60
CA ASP A 53 -8.11 5.39 8.35
C ASP A 53 -8.45 5.57 6.86
N ALA A 54 -7.53 5.24 5.95
CA ALA A 54 -7.77 5.29 4.50
C ALA A 54 -8.92 4.35 4.07
N SER A 55 -8.97 3.14 4.63
CA SER A 55 -10.03 2.17 4.37
C SER A 55 -11.39 2.65 4.89
N ILE A 56 -11.42 3.25 6.08
CA ILE A 56 -12.64 3.86 6.65
C ILE A 56 -13.14 4.98 5.72
N ARG A 57 -12.27 5.91 5.32
CA ARG A 57 -12.63 7.02 4.42
C ARG A 57 -13.16 6.53 3.07
N ARG A 58 -12.59 5.44 2.53
CA ARG A 58 -13.10 4.82 1.30
C ARG A 58 -14.49 4.23 1.50
N LYS A 59 -14.70 3.49 2.59
CA LYS A 59 -15.99 2.84 2.88
C LYS A 59 -17.12 3.84 3.12
N THR A 60 -16.83 5.01 3.70
CA THR A 60 -17.84 6.07 3.88
C THR A 60 -18.33 6.72 2.59
N ARG A 61 -17.71 6.42 1.44
CA ARG A 61 -18.18 6.84 0.11
C ARG A 61 -19.12 5.83 -0.55
N LEU A 62 -19.38 4.69 0.07
CA LEU A 62 -20.32 3.68 -0.44
C LEU A 62 -21.77 4.15 -0.34
N THR A 63 -22.63 3.54 -1.13
CA THR A 63 -24.05 3.90 -1.27
C THR A 63 -24.81 3.84 0.07
N GLU A 64 -24.39 3.01 1.02
CA GLU A 64 -24.99 2.94 2.37
C GLU A 64 -24.89 4.25 3.16
N PHE A 65 -23.94 5.13 2.81
CA PHE A 65 -23.70 6.43 3.43
C PHE A 65 -24.13 7.62 2.55
N ALA A 66 -24.77 7.38 1.41
CA ALA A 66 -25.09 8.42 0.42
C ALA A 66 -25.97 9.57 0.97
N ASN A 67 -26.73 9.32 2.02
CA ASN A 67 -27.63 10.30 2.66
C ASN A 67 -27.01 10.97 3.91
N MET A 68 -25.74 10.75 4.19
CA MET A 68 -25.01 11.30 5.34
C MET A 68 -23.96 12.29 4.89
N THR A 69 -23.63 13.26 5.72
CA THR A 69 -22.42 14.04 5.56
C THR A 69 -21.20 13.15 5.76
N GLN A 70 -20.04 13.55 5.26
CA GLN A 70 -18.82 12.76 5.42
C GLN A 70 -18.44 12.58 6.90
N GLU A 71 -18.69 13.57 7.75
CA GLU A 71 -18.43 13.50 9.19
C GLU A 71 -19.37 12.50 9.89
N GLU A 72 -20.65 12.55 9.59
CA GLU A 72 -21.65 11.61 10.12
C GLU A 72 -21.34 10.17 9.70
N ALA A 73 -20.96 9.96 8.44
CA ALA A 73 -20.59 8.66 7.92
C ALA A 73 -19.33 8.11 8.63
N LEU A 74 -18.30 8.95 8.83
CA LEU A 74 -17.09 8.58 9.57
C LEU A 74 -17.40 8.22 11.02
N GLU A 75 -18.20 9.01 11.70
CA GLU A 75 -18.59 8.75 13.10
C GLU A 75 -19.40 7.46 13.21
N SER A 76 -20.37 7.26 12.33
CA SER A 76 -21.19 6.04 12.26
C SER A 76 -20.32 4.81 12.05
N PHE A 77 -19.36 4.89 11.12
CA PHE A 77 -18.44 3.77 10.84
C PHE A 77 -17.53 3.47 12.03
N ARG A 78 -16.98 4.50 12.69
CA ARG A 78 -16.13 4.33 13.89
C ARG A 78 -16.88 3.70 15.06
N LYS A 79 -18.12 4.10 15.29
CA LYS A 79 -18.99 3.46 16.33
C LYS A 79 -19.21 1.98 16.02
N ARG A 80 -19.45 1.64 14.75
CA ARG A 80 -19.61 0.25 14.31
C ARG A 80 -18.32 -0.54 14.50
N LEU A 81 -17.16 0.04 14.16
CA LEU A 81 -15.85 -0.59 14.36
C LEU A 81 -15.58 -0.86 15.84
N ALA A 82 -15.74 0.14 16.71
CA ALA A 82 -15.57 0.00 18.17
C ALA A 82 -16.48 -1.09 18.76
N TYR A 83 -17.71 -1.22 18.27
CA TYR A 83 -18.59 -2.31 18.66
C TYR A 83 -18.00 -3.67 18.27
N TYR A 84 -17.56 -3.84 17.02
CA TYR A 84 -16.97 -5.10 16.58
C TYR A 84 -15.69 -5.43 17.36
N GLU A 85 -14.84 -4.46 17.61
CA GLU A 85 -13.62 -4.64 18.43
C GLU A 85 -13.95 -5.14 19.83
N SER A 86 -15.03 -4.65 20.44
CA SER A 86 -15.45 -5.03 21.79
C SER A 86 -15.95 -6.48 21.92
N VAL A 87 -16.46 -7.06 20.82
CA VAL A 87 -17.02 -8.44 20.79
C VAL A 87 -16.15 -9.41 20.02
N TYR A 88 -15.08 -8.92 19.40
CA TYR A 88 -14.21 -9.72 18.57
C TYR A 88 -13.43 -10.77 19.37
N THR A 89 -13.37 -11.98 18.83
CA THR A 89 -12.56 -13.05 19.37
C THR A 89 -11.75 -13.68 18.23
N PRO A 90 -10.40 -13.69 18.31
CA PRO A 90 -9.56 -14.29 17.28
C PRO A 90 -9.89 -15.76 17.02
N VAL A 91 -9.64 -16.19 15.78
CA VAL A 91 -9.73 -17.62 15.43
C VAL A 91 -8.61 -18.40 16.15
N ARG A 92 -8.98 -19.39 16.96
CA ARG A 92 -8.04 -20.23 17.74
C ARG A 92 -8.62 -21.61 18.08
N LYS A 93 -9.94 -21.74 18.06
CA LYS A 93 -10.66 -22.93 18.50
C LYS A 93 -11.35 -23.68 17.37
N GLU A 94 -11.36 -23.09 16.22
CA GLU A 94 -11.91 -23.65 15.00
C GLU A 94 -11.04 -24.82 14.51
N ARG A 95 -11.64 -25.78 13.82
CA ARG A 95 -10.94 -26.99 13.36
C ARG A 95 -9.89 -26.68 12.30
N CYS A 96 -10.16 -25.72 11.42
CA CYS A 96 -9.26 -25.30 10.35
C CYS A 96 -9.33 -23.78 10.17
N TRP A 97 -8.18 -23.13 10.27
CA TRP A 97 -8.11 -21.67 10.15
C TRP A 97 -6.74 -21.19 9.69
N ILE A 98 -6.71 -20.01 9.11
CA ILE A 98 -5.52 -19.24 8.75
C ILE A 98 -5.69 -17.84 9.33
N ARG A 99 -4.66 -17.31 10.00
CA ARG A 99 -4.54 -15.91 10.37
C ARG A 99 -3.51 -15.25 9.47
N VAL A 100 -3.93 -14.23 8.73
CA VAL A 100 -3.08 -13.54 7.75
C VAL A 100 -2.97 -12.06 8.08
N ASP A 101 -1.74 -11.54 8.04
CA ASP A 101 -1.50 -10.11 7.94
C ASP A 101 -1.93 -9.67 6.54
N ALA A 102 -3.03 -8.93 6.45
CA ALA A 102 -3.59 -8.50 5.18
C ALA A 102 -2.70 -7.45 4.48
N VAL A 103 -1.88 -6.70 5.24
CA VAL A 103 -0.96 -5.70 4.69
C VAL A 103 0.28 -6.37 4.12
N ASP A 104 0.82 -7.34 4.82
CA ASP A 104 2.03 -8.04 4.38
C ASP A 104 1.76 -9.29 3.55
N SER A 105 0.48 -9.68 3.36
CA SER A 105 0.06 -10.96 2.75
C SER A 105 0.86 -12.14 3.33
N CYS A 106 1.10 -12.08 4.62
CA CYS A 106 1.92 -13.03 5.35
C CYS A 106 1.05 -13.84 6.32
N ILE A 107 1.13 -15.15 6.22
CA ILE A 107 0.46 -16.03 7.18
C ILE A 107 1.19 -15.91 8.50
N GLN A 108 0.49 -15.40 9.53
CA GLN A 108 1.00 -15.23 10.88
C GLN A 108 0.91 -16.52 11.68
N ASP A 109 -0.19 -17.26 11.50
CA ASP A 109 -0.46 -18.50 12.22
C ASP A 109 -1.55 -19.31 11.48
N GLU A 110 -1.55 -20.63 11.60
CA GLU A 110 -2.50 -21.49 10.91
C GLU A 110 -2.71 -22.84 11.63
N ALA A 111 -3.91 -23.38 11.50
CA ALA A 111 -4.22 -24.76 11.89
C ALA A 111 -4.83 -25.50 10.68
N PRO A 112 -4.01 -26.16 9.87
CA PRO A 112 -4.48 -26.91 8.71
C PRO A 112 -5.22 -28.19 9.13
N SER A 113 -6.13 -28.64 8.26
CA SER A 113 -6.76 -29.96 8.38
C SER A 113 -6.46 -30.76 7.12
N ASN A 114 -6.07 -32.01 7.27
CA ASN A 114 -5.68 -32.89 6.16
C ASN A 114 -6.83 -33.21 5.18
N ASP A 115 -8.07 -32.97 5.58
CA ASP A 115 -9.27 -33.22 4.82
C ASP A 115 -9.81 -31.97 4.08
N LEU A 116 -9.10 -30.83 4.18
CA LEU A 116 -9.50 -29.61 3.47
C LEU A 116 -8.97 -29.60 2.03
N PRO A 117 -9.85 -29.70 1.03
CA PRO A 117 -9.43 -29.61 -0.39
C PRO A 117 -8.90 -28.20 -0.68
N TYR A 118 -8.01 -28.10 -1.66
CA TYR A 118 -7.44 -26.83 -2.13
C TYR A 118 -6.66 -26.00 -1.10
N TYR A 119 -6.36 -26.54 0.08
CA TYR A 119 -5.68 -25.76 1.16
C TYR A 119 -4.38 -25.11 0.68
N ALA A 120 -3.52 -25.85 -0.02
CA ALA A 120 -2.27 -25.31 -0.55
C ALA A 120 -2.51 -24.17 -1.54
N ALA A 121 -3.44 -24.34 -2.47
CA ALA A 121 -3.78 -23.31 -3.46
C ALA A 121 -4.38 -22.06 -2.80
N ILE A 122 -5.24 -22.23 -1.80
CA ILE A 122 -5.79 -21.10 -1.03
C ILE A 122 -4.67 -20.35 -0.29
N ARG A 123 -3.75 -21.08 0.32
CA ARG A 123 -2.59 -20.54 1.02
C ARG A 123 -1.69 -19.73 0.08
N ASP A 124 -1.42 -20.26 -1.12
CA ASP A 124 -0.61 -19.59 -2.14
C ASP A 124 -1.29 -18.29 -2.62
N ILE A 125 -2.61 -18.31 -2.84
CA ILE A 125 -3.37 -17.10 -3.22
C ILE A 125 -3.31 -16.05 -2.11
N ILE A 126 -3.52 -16.42 -0.84
CA ILE A 126 -3.53 -15.50 0.29
C ILE A 126 -2.15 -14.84 0.48
N SER A 127 -1.07 -15.60 0.27
CA SER A 127 0.31 -15.10 0.42
C SER A 127 0.87 -14.44 -0.85
N SER A 128 0.16 -14.50 -1.97
CA SER A 128 0.61 -13.85 -3.20
C SER A 128 0.20 -12.38 -3.24
N ARG A 129 1.04 -11.57 -3.90
CA ARG A 129 0.77 -10.16 -4.21
C ARG A 129 1.02 -9.93 -5.68
N TRP A 130 0.11 -9.27 -6.30
CA TRP A 130 0.24 -8.88 -7.69
C TRP A 130 -0.48 -7.57 -7.94
N VAL A 131 -0.05 -6.89 -8.97
CA VAL A 131 -0.63 -5.65 -9.45
C VAL A 131 -0.67 -5.76 -10.97
N GLN A 132 -1.75 -5.29 -11.58
CA GLN A 132 -1.92 -5.36 -13.02
C GLN A 132 -0.85 -4.50 -13.73
N ASP A 133 -0.79 -3.23 -13.38
CA ASP A 133 0.20 -2.29 -13.91
C ASP A 133 0.75 -1.39 -12.81
N LEU A 134 2.06 -1.25 -12.76
CA LEU A 134 2.76 -0.32 -11.88
C LEU A 134 3.49 0.74 -12.69
N TYR A 135 3.07 1.99 -12.58
CA TYR A 135 3.75 3.12 -13.19
C TYR A 135 4.64 3.84 -12.17
N LEU A 136 5.95 3.85 -12.45
CA LEU A 136 6.92 4.58 -11.64
C LEU A 136 7.29 5.88 -12.34
N VAL A 137 6.90 6.99 -11.75
CA VAL A 137 7.10 8.33 -12.30
C VAL A 137 8.08 9.09 -11.42
N ARG A 138 9.09 9.73 -12.02
CA ARG A 138 9.92 10.70 -11.34
C ARG A 138 9.26 12.08 -11.44
N HIS A 139 9.31 12.87 -10.35
CA HIS A 139 8.86 14.26 -10.36
C HIS A 139 9.46 15.08 -11.50
N GLY A 140 8.78 16.11 -11.96
CA GLY A 140 9.25 17.05 -12.96
C GLY A 140 10.50 17.83 -12.54
N GLU A 141 11.12 18.54 -13.48
CA GLU A 141 12.34 19.32 -13.24
C GLU A 141 12.14 20.37 -12.14
N THR A 142 13.14 20.49 -11.26
CA THR A 142 13.26 21.53 -10.22
C THR A 142 14.56 22.30 -10.38
N ASP A 143 14.70 23.46 -9.75
CA ASP A 143 15.97 24.20 -9.76
C ASP A 143 17.12 23.39 -9.13
N TYR A 144 16.83 22.59 -8.10
CA TYR A 144 17.83 21.68 -7.52
C TYR A 144 18.35 20.65 -8.51
N ASN A 145 17.50 20.16 -9.44
CA ASN A 145 17.97 19.29 -10.51
C ASN A 145 18.91 20.01 -11.49
N ARG A 146 18.60 21.27 -11.83
CA ARG A 146 19.43 22.08 -12.71
C ARG A 146 20.79 22.43 -12.10
N GLU A 147 20.80 22.67 -10.78
CA GLU A 147 22.00 23.04 -10.05
C GLU A 147 22.80 21.85 -9.51
N GLY A 148 22.31 20.61 -9.69
CA GLY A 148 22.96 19.41 -9.16
C GLY A 148 22.98 19.34 -7.63
N ARG A 149 21.91 19.83 -6.96
CA ARG A 149 21.76 19.79 -5.50
C ARG A 149 21.11 18.51 -5.02
N LEU A 150 21.48 18.09 -3.84
CA LEU A 150 20.92 16.94 -3.13
C LEU A 150 19.67 17.32 -2.36
N GLY A 151 18.70 16.42 -2.32
CA GLY A 151 17.53 16.47 -1.42
C GLY A 151 16.66 17.71 -1.54
N GLY A 152 16.36 18.33 -0.39
CA GLY A 152 15.50 19.50 -0.29
C GLY A 152 14.06 19.30 -0.73
N ASP A 153 13.31 20.39 -0.82
CA ASP A 153 11.92 20.38 -1.31
C ASP A 153 11.58 21.59 -2.21
N PRO A 154 12.31 21.79 -3.32
CA PRO A 154 12.00 22.83 -4.28
C PRO A 154 10.75 22.50 -5.08
N SER A 155 10.02 23.54 -5.51
CA SER A 155 8.91 23.45 -6.47
C SER A 155 9.42 23.09 -7.87
N LEU A 156 8.48 22.73 -8.76
CA LEU A 156 8.77 22.52 -10.17
C LEU A 156 9.18 23.82 -10.86
N THR A 157 10.11 23.72 -11.80
CA THR A 157 10.36 24.82 -12.77
C THR A 157 9.21 24.91 -13.78
N ALA A 158 9.18 25.98 -14.60
CA ALA A 158 8.24 26.09 -15.71
C ALA A 158 8.32 24.85 -16.63
N LYS A 159 9.53 24.32 -16.88
CA LYS A 159 9.72 23.08 -17.63
C LYS A 159 9.20 21.85 -16.87
N GLY A 160 9.38 21.81 -15.55
CA GLY A 160 8.81 20.75 -14.71
C GLY A 160 7.28 20.72 -14.75
N ILE A 161 6.64 21.88 -14.77
CA ILE A 161 5.19 22.02 -14.93
C ILE A 161 4.76 21.51 -16.32
N GLU A 162 5.47 21.91 -17.39
CA GLU A 162 5.20 21.39 -18.74
C GLU A 162 5.34 19.87 -18.82
N GLN A 163 6.34 19.29 -18.13
CA GLN A 163 6.50 17.85 -18.05
C GLN A 163 5.33 17.17 -17.34
N ALA A 164 4.81 17.78 -16.27
CA ALA A 164 3.65 17.26 -15.54
C ALA A 164 2.36 17.30 -16.40
N GLU A 165 2.15 18.37 -17.20
CA GLU A 165 1.02 18.46 -18.14
C GLU A 165 1.14 17.40 -19.26
N LYS A 166 2.35 17.19 -19.80
CA LYS A 166 2.60 16.13 -20.80
C LYS A 166 2.36 14.73 -20.23
N LEU A 167 2.73 14.51 -18.96
CA LEU A 167 2.43 13.26 -18.27
C LEU A 167 0.92 13.04 -18.19
N ALA A 168 0.15 14.06 -17.79
CA ALA A 168 -1.29 13.96 -17.72
C ALA A 168 -1.93 13.65 -19.09
N ALA A 169 -1.44 14.28 -20.15
CA ALA A 169 -1.88 14.02 -21.51
C ALA A 169 -1.51 12.60 -22.00
N HIS A 170 -0.33 12.09 -21.62
CA HIS A 170 0.11 10.73 -21.98
C HIS A 170 -0.80 9.65 -21.38
N PHE A 171 -1.29 9.88 -20.17
CA PHE A 171 -2.18 8.96 -19.48
C PHE A 171 -3.67 9.27 -19.74
N ASP A 172 -4.00 10.13 -20.69
CA ASP A 172 -5.40 10.37 -21.04
C ASP A 172 -6.07 9.06 -21.48
N GLY A 173 -7.27 8.80 -20.95
CA GLY A 173 -8.00 7.54 -21.19
C GLY A 173 -7.46 6.30 -20.45
N VAL A 174 -6.33 6.38 -19.75
CA VAL A 174 -5.84 5.28 -18.92
C VAL A 174 -6.53 5.34 -17.55
N ASP A 175 -7.10 4.21 -17.11
CA ASP A 175 -7.67 4.10 -15.76
C ASP A 175 -6.54 4.05 -14.72
N LEU A 176 -6.52 5.06 -13.85
CA LEU A 176 -5.56 5.20 -12.75
C LEU A 176 -6.33 5.37 -11.43
N PRO A 177 -6.85 4.29 -10.87
CA PRO A 177 -7.66 4.37 -9.65
C PRO A 177 -6.84 4.85 -8.43
N TYR A 178 -5.51 4.64 -8.44
CA TYR A 178 -4.64 5.02 -7.35
C TYR A 178 -3.39 5.75 -7.84
N ILE A 179 -3.12 6.91 -7.25
CA ILE A 179 -1.88 7.69 -7.44
C ILE A 179 -1.28 7.96 -6.07
N PHE A 180 -0.11 7.37 -5.82
CA PHE A 180 0.68 7.62 -4.62
C PHE A 180 1.78 8.63 -4.92
N THR A 181 2.00 9.56 -3.99
CA THR A 181 3.09 10.54 -4.09
C THR A 181 3.99 10.42 -2.87
N SER A 182 5.19 11.01 -2.94
CA SER A 182 5.90 11.38 -1.73
C SER A 182 5.22 12.57 -1.05
N THR A 183 5.67 12.92 0.16
CA THR A 183 5.19 14.13 0.85
C THR A 183 5.83 15.42 0.30
N LYS A 184 6.80 15.32 -0.61
CA LYS A 184 7.51 16.45 -1.20
C LYS A 184 6.65 17.19 -2.21
N GLN A 185 6.71 18.53 -2.16
CA GLN A 185 5.92 19.43 -3.00
C GLN A 185 6.05 19.10 -4.49
N ARG A 186 7.27 18.88 -4.99
CA ARG A 186 7.52 18.55 -6.41
C ARG A 186 6.79 17.28 -6.89
N SER A 187 6.59 16.29 -6.02
CA SER A 187 5.83 15.08 -6.38
C SER A 187 4.34 15.37 -6.45
N ALA A 188 3.81 16.13 -5.48
CA ALA A 188 2.41 16.57 -5.49
C ALA A 188 2.10 17.45 -6.71
N GLU A 189 2.97 18.41 -7.03
CA GLU A 189 2.84 19.29 -8.21
C GLU A 189 2.88 18.49 -9.52
N THR A 190 3.70 17.44 -9.61
CA THR A 190 3.76 16.55 -10.77
C THR A 190 2.48 15.73 -10.93
N ALA A 191 1.88 15.29 -9.85
CA ALA A 191 0.62 14.54 -9.88
C ALA A 191 -0.62 15.42 -10.09
N ALA A 192 -0.55 16.71 -9.78
CA ALA A 192 -1.69 17.62 -9.79
C ALA A 192 -2.45 17.66 -11.13
N PRO A 193 -1.82 17.76 -12.32
CA PRO A 193 -2.52 17.71 -13.60
C PRO A 193 -3.28 16.40 -13.83
N LEU A 194 -2.71 15.25 -13.44
CA LEU A 194 -3.37 13.95 -13.54
C LEU A 194 -4.64 13.90 -12.68
N LEU A 195 -4.58 14.43 -11.45
CA LEU A 195 -5.68 14.42 -10.51
C LEU A 195 -6.82 15.38 -10.90
N ARG A 196 -6.50 16.50 -11.57
CA ARG A 196 -7.53 17.46 -12.06
C ARG A 196 -8.53 16.82 -13.01
N SER A 197 -8.08 15.93 -13.87
CA SER A 197 -8.93 15.23 -14.84
C SER A 197 -9.57 13.95 -14.30
N ARG A 198 -9.25 13.53 -13.06
CA ARG A 198 -9.65 12.23 -12.48
C ARG A 198 -10.24 12.38 -11.07
N PRO A 199 -11.48 12.89 -10.92
CA PRO A 199 -12.06 13.17 -9.59
C PRO A 199 -12.27 11.92 -8.74
N ASN A 200 -12.32 10.73 -9.36
CA ASN A 200 -12.52 9.46 -8.66
C ASN A 200 -11.20 8.76 -8.27
N THR A 201 -10.06 9.25 -8.75
CA THR A 201 -8.75 8.70 -8.39
C THR A 201 -8.46 8.95 -6.91
N ILE A 202 -8.08 7.90 -6.20
CA ILE A 202 -7.61 8.00 -4.82
C ILE A 202 -6.14 8.42 -4.84
N SER A 203 -5.85 9.58 -4.26
CA SER A 203 -4.47 10.06 -4.10
C SER A 203 -4.06 10.03 -2.64
N MET A 204 -2.84 9.53 -2.39
CA MET A 204 -2.26 9.50 -1.05
C MET A 204 -0.77 9.83 -1.10
N ALA A 205 -0.35 10.75 -0.21
CA ALA A 205 1.05 11.02 0.04
C ALA A 205 1.59 10.07 1.12
N LEU A 206 2.67 9.36 0.80
CA LEU A 206 3.36 8.45 1.70
C LEU A 206 4.80 8.92 1.92
N SER A 207 5.17 9.19 3.17
CA SER A 207 6.53 9.59 3.54
C SER A 207 7.57 8.50 3.23
N GLU A 208 7.14 7.26 3.10
CA GLU A 208 7.95 6.15 2.64
C GLU A 208 8.49 6.34 1.23
N PHE A 209 7.87 7.19 0.43
CA PHE A 209 8.33 7.53 -0.92
C PHE A 209 9.07 8.86 -1.01
N ASP A 210 9.41 9.48 0.12
CA ASP A 210 10.27 10.67 0.14
C ASP A 210 11.68 10.32 -0.36
N GLU A 211 12.34 11.27 -1.04
CA GLU A 211 13.71 11.07 -1.53
C GLU A 211 14.66 10.70 -0.38
N ILE A 212 15.77 10.05 -0.70
CA ILE A 212 16.79 9.70 0.28
C ILE A 212 17.19 10.94 1.10
N ASN A 213 17.17 10.81 2.42
CA ASN A 213 17.58 11.88 3.33
C ASN A 213 19.11 11.97 3.31
N ALA A 214 19.64 13.03 2.70
CA ALA A 214 21.06 13.27 2.63
C ALA A 214 21.62 13.97 3.89
N GLY A 215 20.82 14.15 4.95
CA GLY A 215 21.22 14.70 6.22
C GLY A 215 21.90 16.07 6.08
N VAL A 216 23.12 16.19 6.57
CA VAL A 216 23.88 17.46 6.49
C VAL A 216 24.21 17.88 5.05
N CYS A 217 24.10 16.98 4.08
CA CYS A 217 24.33 17.28 2.67
C CYS A 217 23.08 17.79 1.94
N GLU A 218 21.93 17.90 2.61
CA GLU A 218 20.68 18.42 2.01
C GLU A 218 20.91 19.85 1.45
N GLY A 219 20.51 20.07 0.20
CA GLY A 219 20.65 21.36 -0.48
C GLY A 219 22.06 21.66 -1.01
N MET A 220 23.07 20.86 -0.65
CA MET A 220 24.43 21.04 -1.17
C MET A 220 24.54 20.53 -2.60
N ARG A 221 25.43 21.14 -3.42
CA ARG A 221 25.79 20.57 -4.72
C ARG A 221 26.70 19.35 -4.55
N TYR A 222 26.66 18.43 -5.46
CA TYR A 222 27.58 17.30 -5.47
C TYR A 222 29.07 17.75 -5.47
N SER A 223 29.39 18.86 -6.15
CA SER A 223 30.72 19.47 -6.11
C SER A 223 31.10 19.94 -4.71
N ASP A 224 30.16 20.59 -4.02
CA ASP A 224 30.41 21.17 -2.69
C ASP A 224 30.66 20.05 -1.65
N VAL A 225 29.94 18.94 -1.77
CA VAL A 225 30.18 17.75 -0.94
C VAL A 225 31.54 17.15 -1.22
N ARG A 226 31.92 17.01 -2.50
CA ARG A 226 33.25 16.49 -2.89
C ARG A 226 34.39 17.35 -2.35
N ASP A 227 34.26 18.67 -2.50
CA ASP A 227 35.34 19.61 -2.22
C ASP A 227 35.39 20.00 -0.74
N GLY A 228 34.22 20.09 -0.07
CA GLY A 228 34.09 20.49 1.35
C GLY A 228 34.01 19.33 2.35
N MET A 229 33.64 18.13 1.89
CA MET A 229 33.47 16.94 2.73
C MET A 229 34.12 15.71 2.06
N PRO A 230 35.42 15.72 1.78
CA PRO A 230 36.09 14.68 0.96
C PRO A 230 35.99 13.29 1.61
N LEU A 231 36.05 13.17 2.93
CA LEU A 231 35.93 11.88 3.64
C LEU A 231 34.55 11.25 3.43
N GLU A 232 33.50 12.06 3.49
CA GLU A 232 32.13 11.62 3.25
C GLU A 232 31.92 11.21 1.78
N TYR A 233 32.47 11.99 0.86
CA TYR A 233 32.44 11.69 -0.55
C TYR A 233 33.13 10.37 -0.88
N GLU A 234 34.32 10.11 -0.33
CA GLU A 234 35.07 8.87 -0.50
C GLU A 234 34.36 7.68 0.13
N ALA A 235 33.91 7.81 1.40
CA ALA A 235 33.16 6.75 2.10
C ALA A 235 31.94 6.31 1.31
N ARG A 236 31.16 7.28 0.78
CA ARG A 236 29.99 7.01 -0.05
C ARG A 236 30.38 6.36 -1.40
N SER A 237 31.50 6.76 -1.98
CA SER A 237 31.98 6.20 -3.26
C SER A 237 32.37 4.74 -3.12
N HIS A 238 32.95 4.34 -1.98
CA HIS A 238 33.37 2.97 -1.71
C HIS A 238 32.18 2.04 -1.39
N ASN A 239 31.18 2.51 -0.66
CA ASN A 239 30.01 1.69 -0.28
C ASN A 239 28.72 2.51 -0.38
N LYS A 240 28.28 2.79 -1.57
CA LYS A 240 27.06 3.60 -1.80
C LYS A 240 25.81 3.03 -1.15
N TYR A 241 25.70 1.71 -1.04
CA TYR A 241 24.51 1.05 -0.49
C TYR A 241 24.45 1.16 1.03
N GLY A 242 25.57 0.89 1.70
CA GLY A 242 25.64 0.88 3.18
C GLY A 242 26.04 2.23 3.80
N TYR A 243 26.54 3.17 3.00
CA TYR A 243 26.94 4.48 3.50
C TYR A 243 25.73 5.24 4.06
N ILE A 244 25.85 5.71 5.30
CA ILE A 244 24.84 6.52 5.99
C ILE A 244 25.26 7.98 5.91
N TYR A 245 24.46 8.84 5.31
CA TYR A 245 24.70 10.29 5.38
C TYR A 245 24.65 10.77 6.83
N PRO A 246 25.57 11.64 7.27
CA PRO A 246 25.51 12.21 8.63
C PRO A 246 24.16 12.88 8.91
N ASN A 247 23.46 12.43 9.94
CA ASN A 247 22.06 12.80 10.23
C ASN A 247 21.04 12.46 9.12
N GLY A 248 21.37 11.52 8.25
CA GLY A 248 20.52 11.08 7.16
C GLY A 248 20.33 9.57 7.15
N GLU A 249 20.14 9.01 5.95
CA GLU A 249 19.91 7.58 5.76
C GLU A 249 20.86 6.96 4.73
N SER A 250 20.96 5.63 4.72
CA SER A 250 21.61 4.83 3.68
C SER A 250 20.59 4.30 2.67
N TYR A 251 21.07 3.76 1.53
CA TYR A 251 20.20 3.02 0.61
C TYR A 251 19.63 1.74 1.24
N ALA A 252 20.32 1.13 2.19
CA ALA A 252 19.79 -0.02 2.94
C ALA A 252 18.54 0.39 3.76
N MET A 253 18.64 1.47 4.53
CA MET A 253 17.49 2.02 5.29
C MET A 253 16.37 2.47 4.36
N LEU A 254 16.72 3.13 3.24
CA LEU A 254 15.78 3.52 2.20
C LEU A 254 15.01 2.32 1.65
N LYS A 255 15.68 1.21 1.37
CA LYS A 255 15.04 -0.01 0.84
C LYS A 255 13.98 -0.56 1.79
N GLU A 256 14.25 -0.60 3.07
CA GLU A 256 13.27 -1.05 4.08
C GLU A 256 12.05 -0.11 4.15
N ARG A 257 12.30 1.21 4.15
CA ARG A 257 11.24 2.22 4.17
C ARG A 257 10.36 2.14 2.92
N VAL A 258 10.97 2.07 1.75
CA VAL A 258 10.28 1.96 0.45
C VAL A 258 9.49 0.65 0.34
N ALA A 259 10.02 -0.46 0.86
CA ALA A 259 9.31 -1.72 0.89
C ALA A 259 8.02 -1.63 1.73
N ARG A 260 8.04 -0.93 2.89
CA ARG A 260 6.81 -0.68 3.67
C ARG A 260 5.81 0.16 2.87
N GLY A 261 6.27 1.25 2.23
CA GLY A 261 5.41 2.09 1.39
C GLY A 261 4.77 1.32 0.23
N LEU A 262 5.55 0.46 -0.43
CA LEU A 262 5.05 -0.40 -1.51
C LEU A 262 3.98 -1.36 -1.00
N ARG A 263 4.17 -2.01 0.15
CA ARG A 263 3.16 -2.89 0.76
C ARG A 263 1.85 -2.16 1.03
N ARG A 264 1.92 -0.93 1.58
CA ARG A 264 0.75 -0.07 1.79
C ARG A 264 0.05 0.27 0.48
N ALA A 265 0.82 0.67 -0.53
CA ALA A 265 0.27 1.01 -1.84
C ALA A 265 -0.43 -0.20 -2.49
N LEU A 266 0.19 -1.37 -2.48
CA LEU A 266 -0.38 -2.61 -3.00
C LEU A 266 -1.62 -3.05 -2.24
N PHE A 267 -1.63 -2.94 -0.92
CA PHE A 267 -2.82 -3.25 -0.11
C PHE A 267 -4.01 -2.35 -0.48
N LEU A 268 -3.78 -1.06 -0.67
CA LEU A 268 -4.84 -0.11 -1.00
C LEU A 268 -5.35 -0.26 -2.44
N SER A 269 -4.46 -0.50 -3.39
CA SER A 269 -4.82 -0.66 -4.80
C SER A 269 -5.42 -2.04 -5.11
N GLY A 270 -5.19 -3.03 -4.27
CA GLY A 270 -5.53 -4.43 -4.60
C GLY A 270 -4.79 -4.90 -5.84
N GLU A 271 -5.50 -5.58 -6.74
CA GLU A 271 -4.95 -6.10 -8.01
C GLU A 271 -4.94 -5.06 -9.14
N GLY A 272 -5.41 -3.85 -8.87
CA GLY A 272 -5.59 -2.80 -9.89
C GLY A 272 -4.28 -2.13 -10.30
N THR A 273 -4.43 -1.21 -11.25
CA THR A 273 -3.35 -0.34 -11.72
C THR A 273 -3.04 0.74 -10.69
N LEU A 274 -1.76 0.99 -10.42
CA LEU A 274 -1.33 2.08 -9.56
C LEU A 274 -0.16 2.87 -10.15
N MET A 275 -0.09 4.15 -9.79
CA MET A 275 1.03 5.02 -10.13
C MET A 275 1.72 5.52 -8.86
N ILE A 276 3.05 5.52 -8.86
CA ILE A 276 3.87 6.13 -7.80
C ILE A 276 4.67 7.28 -8.41
N VAL A 277 4.39 8.50 -7.96
CA VAL A 277 5.14 9.70 -8.33
C VAL A 277 6.16 10.00 -7.24
N GLY A 278 7.39 9.60 -7.48
CA GLY A 278 8.47 9.66 -6.50
C GLY A 278 9.73 10.34 -7.03
N HIS A 279 10.85 9.80 -6.63
CA HIS A 279 12.18 10.38 -6.83
C HIS A 279 13.13 9.35 -7.45
N GLN A 280 14.36 9.79 -7.79
CA GLN A 280 15.31 8.92 -8.47
C GLN A 280 15.74 7.73 -7.60
N ALA A 281 16.12 7.94 -6.34
CA ALA A 281 16.54 6.84 -5.48
C ALA A 281 15.36 5.91 -5.17
N ILE A 282 14.17 6.46 -4.97
CA ILE A 282 12.93 5.73 -4.72
C ILE A 282 12.60 4.80 -5.88
N ASN A 283 12.55 5.32 -7.11
CA ASN A 283 12.19 4.52 -8.27
C ASN A 283 13.20 3.40 -8.55
N ARG A 284 14.51 3.66 -8.33
CA ARG A 284 15.55 2.62 -8.42
C ARG A 284 15.37 1.55 -7.35
N THR A 285 15.03 1.95 -6.13
CA THR A 285 14.78 1.02 -5.03
C THR A 285 13.54 0.19 -5.29
N LEU A 286 12.44 0.81 -5.74
CA LEU A 286 11.21 0.09 -6.14
C LEU A 286 11.52 -0.94 -7.23
N LEU A 287 12.21 -0.55 -8.29
CA LEU A 287 12.61 -1.50 -9.35
C LEU A 287 13.44 -2.66 -8.80
N SER A 288 14.34 -2.41 -7.84
CA SER A 288 15.14 -3.48 -7.24
C SER A 288 14.30 -4.49 -6.43
N LEU A 289 13.15 -4.09 -5.89
CA LEU A 289 12.26 -4.98 -5.15
C LEU A 289 11.47 -5.95 -6.05
N PHE A 290 11.35 -5.63 -7.34
CA PHE A 290 10.68 -6.49 -8.32
C PHE A 290 11.64 -7.36 -9.13
N LEU A 291 12.93 -7.01 -9.18
CA LEU A 291 13.91 -7.68 -10.02
C LEU A 291 14.80 -8.66 -9.24
N PHE A 292 14.86 -8.53 -7.93
CA PHE A 292 15.72 -9.29 -7.01
C PHE A 292 14.98 -9.59 -5.71
#